data_66d0d2102a01e1924e40a138e25840ce
#
_entry.id   66d0d2102a01e1924e40a138e25840ce
#
_cell.length_a   1.000
_cell.length_b   1.000
_cell.length_c   1.000
_cell.angle_alpha   90.00
_cell.angle_beta   90.00
_cell.angle_gamma   90.00
#
_symmetry.space_group_name_H-M   'P 1'
#
loop_
_entity.id
_entity.type
_entity.pdbx_description
1 polymer ?
#
loop_
_entity_poly.entity_id
_entity_poly.type
_entity_poly.pdbx_seq_one_letter_code
_entity_poly.pdbx_strand_id
1 'polypeptide(L)'
;KRTERLYALCKDAARWFRKQLLADAGREARDYIVKRGLSTQTVNRFGLGFSPNEWSALMDAMQKQGYTQKELLDAGLAVNGKKGGVYVRFRNRLMFPIIDIRGNVIGFGGRVMDDSTPKYLNSPETEIFNKRKNLFALNIAKKSKQGRMILTEGYMDAISLHQYGFDCAVASLGTSLTEEHAAILAK
;
A
#
# COMPACT_ATOMS: atom_id res chain seq x y z
N LYS A 1 -3.49 -2.63 -21.97
CA LYS A 1 -4.83 -3.15 -21.96
C LYS A 1 -5.18 -3.90 -20.68
N ARG A 2 -4.68 -5.14 -20.42
CA ARG A 2 -4.95 -5.80 -19.12
C ARG A 2 -4.20 -5.11 -17.96
N THR A 3 -2.93 -4.83 -18.13
CA THR A 3 -2.11 -4.12 -17.12
C THR A 3 -2.62 -2.70 -16.85
N GLU A 4 -3.07 -1.99 -17.87
CA GLU A 4 -3.70 -0.66 -17.73
C GLU A 4 -4.94 -0.72 -16.83
N ARG A 5 -5.75 -1.77 -16.97
CA ARG A 5 -6.91 -2.00 -16.11
C ARG A 5 -6.50 -2.24 -14.65
N LEU A 6 -5.42 -3.01 -14.42
CA LEU A 6 -4.92 -3.25 -13.07
C LEU A 6 -4.35 -1.98 -12.42
N TYR A 7 -3.64 -1.14 -13.18
CA TYR A 7 -3.19 0.17 -12.69
C TYR A 7 -4.38 1.07 -12.34
N ALA A 8 -5.39 1.14 -13.19
CA ALA A 8 -6.60 1.92 -12.95
C ALA A 8 -7.34 1.44 -11.69
N LEU A 9 -7.48 0.12 -11.54
CA LEU A 9 -8.11 -0.48 -10.37
C LEU A 9 -7.35 -0.15 -9.08
N CYS A 10 -6.04 -0.30 -9.06
CA CYS A 10 -5.23 0.02 -7.87
C CYS A 10 -5.33 1.51 -7.51
N LYS A 11 -5.34 2.39 -8.50
CA LYS A 11 -5.54 3.83 -8.30
C LYS A 11 -6.90 4.14 -7.68
N ASP A 12 -7.97 3.53 -8.21
CA ASP A 12 -9.32 3.74 -7.70
C ASP A 12 -9.52 3.10 -6.32
N ALA A 13 -8.90 1.95 -6.07
CA ALA A 13 -8.87 1.34 -4.74
C ALA A 13 -8.17 2.23 -3.72
N ALA A 14 -7.03 2.82 -4.07
CA ALA A 14 -6.31 3.76 -3.21
C ALA A 14 -7.19 4.97 -2.85
N ARG A 15 -7.91 5.51 -3.82
CA ARG A 15 -8.86 6.62 -3.61
C ARG A 15 -10.00 6.21 -2.67
N TRP A 16 -10.53 5.01 -2.85
CA TRP A 16 -11.59 4.49 -1.99
C TRP A 16 -11.09 4.28 -0.56
N PHE A 17 -9.92 3.68 -0.36
CA PHE A 17 -9.32 3.54 0.97
C PHE A 17 -9.11 4.88 1.65
N ARG A 18 -8.70 5.90 0.91
CA ARG A 18 -8.56 7.24 1.46
C ARG A 18 -9.89 7.81 1.94
N LYS A 19 -10.96 7.64 1.17
CA LYS A 19 -12.31 8.05 1.59
C LYS A 19 -12.73 7.33 2.87
N GLN A 20 -12.42 6.05 3.00
CA GLN A 20 -12.71 5.27 4.21
C GLN A 20 -11.94 5.79 5.43
N LEU A 21 -10.69 6.19 5.24
CA LEU A 21 -9.90 6.79 6.32
C LEU A 21 -10.54 8.07 6.86
N LEU A 22 -11.12 8.88 6.00
CA LEU A 22 -11.77 10.16 6.35
C LEU A 22 -13.22 10.00 6.82
N ALA A 23 -13.82 8.84 6.61
CA ALA A 23 -15.18 8.51 7.05
C ALA A 23 -15.20 8.04 8.52
N ASP A 24 -16.39 7.85 9.07
CA ASP A 24 -16.55 7.36 10.45
C ASP A 24 -15.85 6.03 10.70
N ALA A 25 -15.91 5.13 9.75
CA ALA A 25 -15.23 3.83 9.83
C ALA A 25 -13.69 3.93 10.03
N GLY A 26 -13.10 5.03 9.62
CA GLY A 26 -11.65 5.27 9.71
C GLY A 26 -11.18 5.90 11.02
N ARG A 27 -12.06 6.14 11.98
CA ARG A 27 -11.72 6.85 13.22
C ARG A 27 -10.56 6.22 13.98
N GLU A 28 -10.60 4.92 14.19
CA GLU A 28 -9.54 4.18 14.90
C GLU A 28 -8.18 4.29 14.17
N ALA A 29 -8.21 4.22 12.84
CA ALA A 29 -7.01 4.40 12.03
C ALA A 29 -6.47 5.83 12.13
N ARG A 30 -7.34 6.84 12.13
CA ARG A 30 -6.93 8.24 12.33
C ARG A 30 -6.31 8.45 13.71
N ASP A 31 -6.90 7.88 14.76
CA ASP A 31 -6.37 7.93 16.12
C ASP A 31 -4.98 7.29 16.20
N TYR A 32 -4.80 6.15 15.53
CA TYR A 32 -3.49 5.49 15.42
C TYR A 32 -2.45 6.38 14.72
N ILE A 33 -2.81 7.03 13.63
CA ILE A 33 -1.95 7.97 12.89
C ILE A 33 -1.49 9.10 13.81
N VAL A 34 -2.40 9.69 14.57
CA VAL A 34 -2.09 10.76 15.54
C VAL A 34 -1.16 10.23 16.64
N LYS A 35 -1.47 9.07 17.19
CA LYS A 35 -0.65 8.42 18.23
C LYS A 35 0.79 8.15 17.73
N ARG A 36 0.96 7.82 16.46
CA ARG A 36 2.27 7.61 15.84
C ARG A 36 2.97 8.90 15.44
N GLY A 37 2.35 10.04 15.67
CA GLY A 37 2.93 11.36 15.41
C GLY A 37 3.01 11.75 13.93
N LEU A 38 2.22 11.13 13.07
CA LEU A 38 2.20 11.49 11.65
C LEU A 38 1.30 12.70 11.40
N SER A 39 1.86 13.69 10.70
CA SER A 39 1.13 14.90 10.30
C SER A 39 0.14 14.62 9.15
N THR A 40 -0.86 15.47 9.02
CA THR A 40 -1.79 15.44 7.89
C THR A 40 -1.05 15.55 6.55
N GLN A 41 -0.03 16.39 6.48
CA GLN A 41 0.79 16.54 5.28
C GLN A 41 1.47 15.21 4.90
N THR A 42 2.05 14.50 5.88
CA THR A 42 2.68 13.20 5.66
C THR A 42 1.67 12.15 5.21
N VAL A 43 0.51 12.08 5.87
CA VAL A 43 -0.59 11.19 5.50
C VAL A 43 -1.02 11.43 4.04
N ASN A 44 -1.16 12.67 3.64
CA ASN A 44 -1.52 13.05 2.28
C ASN A 44 -0.42 12.70 1.27
N ARG A 45 0.83 12.95 1.63
CA ARG A 45 1.97 12.69 0.75
C ARG A 45 2.10 11.20 0.40
N PHE A 46 1.86 10.32 1.37
CA PHE A 46 1.92 8.87 1.16
C PHE A 46 0.59 8.25 0.76
N GLY A 47 -0.49 9.03 0.71
CA GLY A 47 -1.79 8.56 0.31
C GLY A 47 -2.39 7.51 1.24
N LEU A 48 -2.15 7.61 2.54
CA LEU A 48 -2.63 6.62 3.50
C LEU A 48 -4.16 6.51 3.44
N GLY A 49 -4.65 5.29 3.63
CA GLY A 49 -6.07 4.98 3.62
C GLY A 49 -6.45 3.98 4.71
N PHE A 50 -7.68 3.55 4.67
CA PHE A 50 -8.19 2.54 5.60
C PHE A 50 -9.06 1.53 4.85
N SER A 51 -8.86 0.24 5.14
CA SER A 51 -9.76 -0.82 4.69
C SER A 51 -10.66 -1.24 5.85
N PRO A 52 -11.99 -1.04 5.73
CA PRO A 52 -12.92 -1.40 6.78
C PRO A 52 -12.90 -2.89 7.11
N ASN A 53 -13.40 -3.24 8.30
CA ASN A 53 -13.52 -4.64 8.73
C ASN A 53 -14.74 -5.32 8.09
N GLU A 54 -14.72 -5.43 6.77
CA GLU A 54 -15.79 -6.00 5.97
C GLU A 54 -15.21 -6.93 4.89
N TRP A 55 -15.97 -7.98 4.54
CA TRP A 55 -15.50 -9.02 3.62
C TRP A 55 -15.63 -8.65 2.14
N SER A 56 -16.52 -7.70 1.79
CA SER A 56 -16.86 -7.40 0.39
C SER A 56 -16.90 -5.91 0.05
N ALA A 57 -16.72 -5.00 0.99
CA ALA A 57 -16.97 -3.57 0.78
C ALA A 57 -16.16 -2.97 -0.38
N LEU A 58 -14.86 -3.21 -0.45
CA LEU A 58 -14.03 -2.75 -1.58
C LEU A 58 -14.49 -3.37 -2.90
N MET A 59 -14.76 -4.67 -2.89
CA MET A 59 -15.17 -5.40 -4.09
C MET A 59 -16.49 -4.82 -4.64
N ASP A 60 -17.47 -4.61 -3.77
CA ASP A 60 -18.76 -4.00 -4.14
C ASP A 60 -18.57 -2.60 -4.73
N ALA A 61 -17.72 -1.78 -4.11
CA ALA A 61 -17.42 -0.44 -4.57
C ALA A 61 -16.73 -0.44 -5.95
N MET A 62 -15.76 -1.33 -6.15
CA MET A 62 -15.02 -1.39 -7.42
C MET A 62 -15.86 -1.99 -8.53
N GLN A 63 -16.72 -2.97 -8.24
CA GLN A 63 -17.66 -3.53 -9.22
C GLN A 63 -18.67 -2.46 -9.71
N LYS A 64 -19.11 -1.58 -8.83
CA LYS A 64 -19.94 -0.42 -9.23
C LYS A 64 -19.23 0.54 -10.17
N GLN A 65 -17.90 0.57 -10.14
CA GLN A 65 -17.08 1.36 -11.05
C GLN A 65 -16.72 0.61 -12.35
N GLY A 66 -17.25 -0.61 -12.54
CA GLY A 66 -17.05 -1.39 -13.75
C GLY A 66 -15.86 -2.36 -13.72
N TYR A 67 -15.25 -2.58 -12.57
CA TYR A 67 -14.21 -3.60 -12.43
C TYR A 67 -14.83 -4.97 -12.16
N THR A 68 -14.17 -6.02 -12.64
CA THR A 68 -14.63 -7.40 -12.46
C THR A 68 -13.99 -8.02 -11.20
N GLN A 69 -14.62 -9.04 -10.67
CA GLN A 69 -14.07 -9.86 -9.59
C GLN A 69 -12.70 -10.45 -9.96
N LYS A 70 -12.55 -10.88 -11.21
CA LYS A 70 -11.28 -11.40 -11.73
C LYS A 70 -10.19 -10.33 -11.70
N GLU A 71 -10.50 -9.10 -12.08
CA GLU A 71 -9.54 -7.99 -12.01
C GLU A 71 -9.09 -7.72 -10.56
N LEU A 72 -10.01 -7.77 -9.58
CA LEU A 72 -9.66 -7.65 -8.17
C LEU A 72 -8.74 -8.78 -7.69
N LEU A 73 -9.01 -10.01 -8.11
CA LEU A 73 -8.12 -11.15 -7.83
C LEU A 73 -6.74 -10.95 -8.48
N ASP A 74 -6.69 -10.56 -9.73
CA ASP A 74 -5.45 -10.33 -10.48
C ASP A 74 -4.62 -9.17 -9.91
N ALA A 75 -5.27 -8.16 -9.31
CA ALA A 75 -4.60 -7.05 -8.64
C ALA A 75 -4.18 -7.37 -7.18
N GLY A 76 -4.50 -8.55 -6.67
CA GLY A 76 -4.20 -8.93 -5.31
C GLY A 76 -5.06 -8.22 -4.25
N LEU A 77 -6.20 -7.65 -4.64
CA LEU A 77 -7.15 -6.97 -3.75
C LEU A 77 -8.23 -7.91 -3.22
N ALA A 78 -8.40 -9.06 -3.85
CA ALA A 78 -9.31 -10.10 -3.44
C ALA A 78 -8.60 -11.45 -3.42
N VAL A 79 -9.16 -12.41 -2.67
CA VAL A 79 -8.63 -13.76 -2.56
C VAL A 79 -9.77 -14.79 -2.69
N ASN A 80 -9.43 -15.98 -3.19
CA ASN A 80 -10.35 -17.11 -3.22
C ASN A 80 -10.38 -17.75 -1.82
N GLY A 81 -11.58 -17.92 -1.28
CA GLY A 81 -11.78 -18.60 -0.01
C GLY A 81 -11.57 -20.11 -0.12
N LYS A 82 -11.03 -20.72 0.94
CA LYS A 82 -10.80 -22.18 1.01
C LYS A 82 -12.09 -22.99 0.88
N LYS A 83 -13.21 -22.43 1.31
CA LYS A 83 -14.55 -23.05 1.27
C LYS A 83 -15.39 -22.54 0.09
N GLY A 84 -14.78 -21.93 -0.89
CA GLY A 84 -15.45 -21.26 -1.99
C GLY A 84 -15.74 -19.77 -1.69
N GLY A 85 -16.15 -19.05 -2.73
CA GLY A 85 -16.38 -17.61 -2.67
C GLY A 85 -15.10 -16.77 -2.77
N VAL A 86 -15.29 -15.48 -2.92
CA VAL A 86 -14.20 -14.50 -3.03
C VAL A 86 -14.43 -13.39 -2.00
N TYR A 87 -13.39 -12.98 -1.31
CA TYR A 87 -13.45 -11.91 -0.33
C TYR A 87 -12.25 -10.97 -0.47
N VAL A 88 -12.36 -9.77 0.10
CA VAL A 88 -11.28 -8.78 0.05
C VAL A 88 -10.08 -9.23 0.88
N ARG A 89 -8.88 -8.94 0.38
CA ARG A 89 -7.64 -9.34 1.04
C ARG A 89 -7.38 -8.57 2.33
N PHE A 90 -7.66 -7.27 2.33
CA PHE A 90 -7.36 -6.38 3.47
C PHE A 90 -8.63 -6.03 4.23
N ARG A 91 -8.64 -6.26 5.54
CA ARG A 91 -9.76 -5.93 6.43
C ARG A 91 -9.23 -5.33 7.73
N ASN A 92 -9.88 -4.27 8.22
CA ASN A 92 -9.50 -3.56 9.44
C ASN A 92 -8.02 -3.17 9.44
N ARG A 93 -7.56 -2.56 8.35
CA ARG A 93 -6.15 -2.21 8.16
C ARG A 93 -5.96 -0.78 7.72
N LEU A 94 -4.96 -0.12 8.33
CA LEU A 94 -4.38 1.10 7.77
C LEU A 94 -3.66 0.70 6.49
N MET A 95 -3.95 1.40 5.37
CA MET A 95 -3.48 1.03 4.05
C MET A 95 -2.37 1.96 3.58
N PHE A 96 -1.32 1.37 3.03
CA PHE A 96 -0.16 2.05 2.46
C PHE A 96 -0.08 1.73 0.98
N PRO A 97 -0.44 2.68 0.08
CA PRO A 97 -0.24 2.45 -1.34
C PRO A 97 1.24 2.28 -1.68
N ILE A 98 1.55 1.25 -2.45
CA ILE A 98 2.89 1.03 -2.97
C ILE A 98 2.93 1.64 -4.37
N ILE A 99 3.83 2.60 -4.57
CA ILE A 99 3.90 3.40 -5.79
C ILE A 99 5.24 3.12 -6.49
N ASP A 100 5.17 2.79 -7.77
CA ASP A 100 6.38 2.56 -8.57
C ASP A 100 7.08 3.88 -8.94
N ILE A 101 8.24 3.78 -9.58
CA ILE A 101 9.03 4.96 -9.97
C ILE A 101 8.33 5.85 -11.00
N ARG A 102 7.28 5.36 -11.64
CA ARG A 102 6.46 6.11 -12.62
C ARG A 102 5.27 6.80 -11.98
N GLY A 103 5.03 6.59 -10.68
CA GLY A 103 3.91 7.14 -9.95
C GLY A 103 2.64 6.30 -9.97
N ASN A 104 2.68 5.07 -10.46
CA ASN A 104 1.53 4.17 -10.48
C ASN A 104 1.39 3.44 -9.15
N VAL A 105 0.17 3.32 -8.65
CA VAL A 105 -0.14 2.43 -7.53
C VAL A 105 -0.13 0.99 -8.06
N ILE A 106 0.76 0.16 -7.54
CA ILE A 106 0.98 -1.21 -8.00
C ILE A 106 0.55 -2.28 -7.00
N GLY A 107 0.34 -1.89 -5.77
CA GLY A 107 -0.07 -2.77 -4.68
C GLY A 107 -0.25 -2.00 -3.40
N PHE A 108 -0.43 -2.74 -2.30
CA PHE A 108 -0.69 -2.17 -0.98
C PHE A 108 0.01 -2.95 0.12
N GLY A 109 0.40 -2.24 1.17
CA GLY A 109 0.64 -2.80 2.47
C GLY A 109 -0.52 -2.45 3.39
N GLY A 110 -0.78 -3.27 4.40
CA GLY A 110 -1.83 -3.02 5.38
C GLY A 110 -1.40 -3.40 6.80
N ARG A 111 -1.53 -2.48 7.74
CA ARG A 111 -1.30 -2.73 9.17
C ARG A 111 -2.63 -2.90 9.87
N VAL A 112 -2.82 -4.04 10.52
CA VAL A 112 -4.06 -4.31 11.25
C VAL A 112 -4.25 -3.34 12.42
N MET A 113 -5.49 -2.97 12.70
CA MET A 113 -5.82 -2.04 13.79
C MET A 113 -6.04 -2.72 15.14
N ASP A 114 -6.23 -4.03 15.15
CA ASP A 114 -6.38 -4.85 16.37
C ASP A 114 -5.17 -5.78 16.56
N ASP A 115 -5.31 -6.79 17.42
CA ASP A 115 -4.26 -7.78 17.69
C ASP A 115 -4.29 -9.00 16.76
N SER A 116 -5.10 -8.97 15.70
CA SER A 116 -5.15 -10.06 14.74
C SER A 116 -3.84 -10.17 13.94
N THR A 117 -3.60 -11.35 13.38
CA THR A 117 -2.39 -11.65 12.61
C THR A 117 -2.71 -11.86 11.13
N PRO A 118 -1.77 -11.56 10.25
CA PRO A 118 -0.46 -10.92 10.49
C PRO A 118 -0.61 -9.41 10.77
N LYS A 119 0.31 -8.86 11.57
CA LYS A 119 0.31 -7.43 11.90
C LYS A 119 0.44 -6.57 10.65
N TYR A 120 1.33 -6.96 9.74
CA TYR A 120 1.49 -6.35 8.42
C TYR A 120 1.21 -7.37 7.32
N LEU A 121 0.45 -6.97 6.33
CA LEU A 121 0.09 -7.78 5.17
C LEU A 121 0.39 -6.98 3.90
N ASN A 122 1.08 -7.60 2.95
CA ASN A 122 1.37 -6.98 1.65
C ASN A 122 0.51 -7.61 0.56
N SER A 123 0.29 -6.87 -0.54
CA SER A 123 -0.20 -7.45 -1.78
C SER A 123 0.69 -8.63 -2.20
N PRO A 124 0.11 -9.68 -2.81
CA PRO A 124 0.92 -10.74 -3.42
C PRO A 124 1.60 -10.23 -4.69
N GLU A 125 2.52 -11.01 -5.24
CA GLU A 125 3.03 -10.78 -6.60
C GLU A 125 1.87 -10.73 -7.60
N THR A 126 1.92 -9.76 -8.52
CA THR A 126 0.93 -9.62 -9.60
C THR A 126 1.65 -9.25 -10.90
N GLU A 127 0.92 -9.15 -12.01
CA GLU A 127 1.50 -8.68 -13.28
C GLU A 127 2.11 -7.28 -13.20
N ILE A 128 1.62 -6.44 -12.28
CA ILE A 128 2.12 -5.06 -12.11
C ILE A 128 2.95 -4.85 -10.85
N PHE A 129 3.05 -5.86 -9.98
CA PHE A 129 3.78 -5.74 -8.71
C PHE A 129 4.78 -6.89 -8.52
N ASN A 130 6.06 -6.54 -8.55
CA ASN A 130 7.17 -7.43 -8.25
C ASN A 130 7.92 -6.92 -7.02
N LYS A 131 7.83 -7.64 -5.90
CA LYS A 131 8.45 -7.26 -4.62
C LYS A 131 9.97 -7.21 -4.69
N ARG A 132 10.59 -8.02 -5.56
CA ARG A 132 12.04 -8.07 -5.72
C ARG A 132 12.61 -6.88 -6.47
N LYS A 133 11.78 -6.16 -7.23
CA LYS A 133 12.17 -5.04 -8.09
C LYS A 133 11.63 -3.69 -7.62
N ASN A 134 10.91 -3.67 -6.50
CA ASN A 134 10.29 -2.47 -5.96
C ASN A 134 10.65 -2.27 -4.50
N LEU A 135 10.71 -1.01 -4.09
CA LEU A 135 10.89 -0.59 -2.71
C LEU A 135 9.85 0.46 -2.37
N PHE A 136 9.33 0.39 -1.16
CA PHE A 136 8.40 1.41 -0.66
C PHE A 136 9.07 2.77 -0.59
N ALA A 137 8.39 3.82 -1.05
CA ALA A 137 8.85 5.21 -1.09
C ALA A 137 10.01 5.49 -2.06
N LEU A 138 10.41 4.54 -2.90
CA LEU A 138 11.48 4.76 -3.88
C LEU A 138 11.12 5.86 -4.88
N ASN A 139 9.85 6.00 -5.27
CA ASN A 139 9.37 7.05 -6.14
C ASN A 139 9.68 8.46 -5.61
N ILE A 140 9.74 8.65 -4.30
CA ILE A 140 10.13 9.90 -3.64
C ILE A 140 11.64 9.93 -3.41
N ALA A 141 12.19 8.86 -2.84
CA ALA A 141 13.60 8.79 -2.46
C ALA A 141 14.54 8.93 -3.65
N LYS A 142 14.16 8.46 -4.82
CA LYS A 142 14.91 8.63 -6.08
C LYS A 142 15.17 10.10 -6.43
N LYS A 143 14.32 11.01 -5.98
CA LYS A 143 14.45 12.46 -6.23
C LYS A 143 15.19 13.19 -5.13
N SER A 144 15.62 12.48 -4.09
CA SER A 144 16.34 13.07 -2.97
C SER A 144 17.69 13.63 -3.40
N LYS A 145 18.05 14.79 -2.85
CA LYS A 145 19.33 15.44 -3.06
C LYS A 145 20.36 15.11 -1.96
N GLN A 146 20.05 14.14 -1.09
CA GLN A 146 20.92 13.82 0.06
C GLN A 146 22.13 12.95 -0.30
N GLY A 147 22.22 12.47 -1.55
CA GLY A 147 23.37 11.68 -2.02
C GLY A 147 23.54 10.32 -1.32
N ARG A 148 22.46 9.82 -0.71
CA ARG A 148 22.46 8.54 0.02
C ARG A 148 21.05 7.96 0.05
N MET A 149 20.95 6.69 0.35
CA MET A 149 19.68 6.00 0.62
C MET A 149 19.71 5.42 2.03
N ILE A 150 18.56 5.47 2.71
CA ILE A 150 18.35 4.82 4.01
C ILE A 150 17.36 3.68 3.79
N LEU A 151 17.82 2.45 4.01
CA LEU A 151 16.96 1.27 3.92
C LEU A 151 16.37 0.96 5.29
N THR A 152 15.06 0.84 5.36
CA THR A 152 14.32 0.43 6.56
C THR A 152 13.59 -0.89 6.32
N GLU A 153 13.15 -1.54 7.38
CA GLU A 153 12.40 -2.80 7.29
C GLU A 153 10.89 -2.58 7.10
N GLY A 154 10.35 -1.45 7.55
CA GLY A 154 8.90 -1.22 7.58
C GLY A 154 8.45 0.10 6.98
N TYR A 155 7.19 0.15 6.56
CA TYR A 155 6.54 1.34 5.99
C TYR A 155 6.57 2.53 6.94
N MET A 156 6.22 2.29 8.21
CA MET A 156 6.13 3.36 9.21
C MET A 156 7.48 3.99 9.49
N ASP A 157 8.55 3.19 9.49
CA ASP A 157 9.92 3.70 9.68
C ASP A 157 10.31 4.62 8.53
N ALA A 158 10.07 4.19 7.30
CA ALA A 158 10.34 5.01 6.11
C ALA A 158 9.53 6.31 6.13
N ILE A 159 8.23 6.23 6.42
CA ILE A 159 7.33 7.39 6.47
C ILE A 159 7.77 8.37 7.55
N SER A 160 8.12 7.89 8.75
CA SER A 160 8.61 8.72 9.84
C SER A 160 9.90 9.45 9.47
N LEU A 161 10.84 8.77 8.81
CA LEU A 161 12.07 9.39 8.32
C LEU A 161 11.77 10.50 7.30
N HIS A 162 10.88 10.27 6.36
CA HIS A 162 10.45 11.29 5.40
C HIS A 162 9.87 12.52 6.10
N GLN A 163 9.03 12.30 7.12
CA GLN A 163 8.42 13.40 7.88
C GLN A 163 9.47 14.29 8.55
N TYR A 164 10.57 13.71 9.01
CA TYR A 164 11.67 14.43 9.65
C TYR A 164 12.75 14.88 8.66
N GLY A 165 12.47 14.88 7.38
CA GLY A 165 13.36 15.44 6.35
C GLY A 165 14.32 14.45 5.69
N PHE A 166 14.24 13.16 6.01
CA PHE A 166 15.05 12.12 5.39
C PHE A 166 14.29 11.50 4.21
N ASP A 167 14.14 12.28 3.14
CA ASP A 167 13.38 11.88 1.95
C ASP A 167 14.09 10.83 1.07
N CYS A 168 15.25 10.35 1.51
CA CYS A 168 16.02 9.26 0.92
C CYS A 168 15.70 7.88 1.52
N ALA A 169 14.73 7.80 2.44
CA ALA A 169 14.36 6.55 3.09
C ALA A 169 13.46 5.69 2.21
N VAL A 170 13.72 4.40 2.18
CA VAL A 170 12.94 3.37 1.48
C VAL A 170 12.73 2.17 2.40
N ALA A 171 11.76 1.33 2.09
CA ALA A 171 11.53 0.09 2.82
C ALA A 171 11.40 -1.10 1.87
N SER A 172 11.86 -2.27 2.31
CA SER A 172 11.60 -3.53 1.63
C SER A 172 10.12 -3.92 1.78
N LEU A 173 9.63 -4.75 0.86
CA LEU A 173 8.21 -5.10 0.73
C LEU A 173 7.94 -6.54 1.21
N GLY A 174 8.34 -6.84 2.45
CA GLY A 174 8.16 -8.17 3.04
C GLY A 174 9.12 -9.23 2.48
N THR A 175 10.22 -8.79 1.87
CA THR A 175 11.28 -9.67 1.36
C THR A 175 12.64 -9.18 1.86
N SER A 176 13.65 -10.06 1.84
CA SER A 176 15.04 -9.66 2.03
C SER A 176 15.49 -8.76 0.89
N LEU A 177 16.53 -7.96 1.15
CA LEU A 177 17.17 -7.16 0.10
C LEU A 177 17.69 -8.08 -1.01
N THR A 178 17.34 -7.77 -2.25
CA THR A 178 17.73 -8.53 -3.42
C THR A 178 18.86 -7.84 -4.20
N GLU A 179 19.48 -8.57 -5.13
CA GLU A 179 20.45 -7.97 -6.06
C GLU A 179 19.80 -6.88 -6.92
N GLU A 180 18.53 -7.09 -7.32
CA GLU A 180 17.77 -6.10 -8.06
C GLU A 180 17.54 -4.82 -7.23
N HIS A 181 17.24 -4.97 -5.92
CA HIS A 181 17.15 -3.82 -5.01
C HIS A 181 18.48 -3.08 -4.89
N ALA A 182 19.58 -3.81 -4.73
CA ALA A 182 20.92 -3.22 -4.66
C ALA A 182 21.27 -2.46 -5.95
N ALA A 183 20.96 -3.02 -7.11
CA ALA A 183 21.20 -2.39 -8.40
C ALA A 183 20.37 -1.09 -8.57
N ILE A 184 19.14 -1.06 -8.05
CA ILE A 184 18.29 0.14 -8.06
C ILE A 184 18.88 1.23 -7.15
N LEU A 185 19.35 0.84 -5.96
CA LEU A 185 19.89 1.78 -4.96
C LEU A 185 21.26 2.34 -5.39
N ALA A 186 21.99 1.65 -6.25
CA ALA A 186 23.32 2.07 -6.73
C ALA A 186 23.27 3.11 -7.86
N LYS A 187 22.10 3.39 -8.43
CA LYS A 187 21.87 4.39 -9.49
C LYS A 187 21.49 5.75 -8.94
#